data_a9bdbdc69abc1c62903d94c11c0ae609
#
_entry.id   a9bdbdc69abc1c62903d94c11c0ae609
#
_cell.length_a   1.000
_cell.length_b   1.000
_cell.length_c   1.000
_cell.angle_alpha   90.00
_cell.angle_beta   90.00
_cell.angle_gamma   90.00
#
_symmetry.space_group_name_H-M   'P 1'
#
loop_
_entity.id
_entity.type
_entity.pdbx_description
1 polymer ?
#
loop_
_entity_poly.entity_id
_entity_poly.type
_entity_poly.pdbx_seq_one_letter_code
_entity_poly.pdbx_strand_id
1 'polypeptide(L)'
;LVQEIDADDRVYRELMRPVIELLGSLRALHPEAKERAMLEEQVGRGERQATGVAKAPFVAAFVRALLDNGEKVLLFAHHHAVMDVYKKELASYRPAFITGRETTQQKDDAVTRFMGEKTNLCVISLRAASGLNLQRASCVVFGELDWSPAVHSQAEDRAHRMGQKDSILCYYLVAPQGS
;
A
#
# COMPACT_ATOMS: atom_id res chain seq x y z
N LEU A 1 -14.22 1.92 5.64
CA LEU A 1 -14.70 2.88 4.63
C LEU A 1 -13.96 2.70 3.31
N VAL A 2 -14.71 2.53 2.24
CA VAL A 2 -14.16 2.51 0.89
C VAL A 2 -14.25 3.93 0.33
N GLN A 3 -13.12 4.45 -0.11
CA GLN A 3 -13.03 5.80 -0.66
C GLN A 3 -12.45 5.72 -2.07
N GLU A 4 -13.20 6.20 -3.06
CA GLU A 4 -12.71 6.30 -4.42
C GLU A 4 -11.79 7.51 -4.54
N ILE A 5 -10.64 7.31 -5.19
CA ILE A 5 -9.66 8.36 -5.48
C ILE A 5 -9.27 8.30 -6.95
N ASP A 6 -8.67 9.38 -7.44
CA ASP A 6 -8.16 9.42 -8.80
C ASP A 6 -6.87 8.60 -8.97
N ALA A 7 -6.53 8.36 -10.22
CA ALA A 7 -5.26 7.75 -10.61
C ALA A 7 -4.72 8.49 -11.83
N ASP A 8 -3.41 8.52 -11.98
CA ASP A 8 -2.76 9.16 -13.13
C ASP A 8 -2.83 8.22 -14.34
N ASP A 9 -3.72 8.53 -15.27
CA ASP A 9 -3.95 7.73 -16.48
C ASP A 9 -2.70 7.57 -17.35
N ARG A 10 -1.86 8.60 -17.40
CA ARG A 10 -0.62 8.56 -18.17
C ARG A 10 0.36 7.56 -17.59
N VAL A 11 0.57 7.63 -16.28
CA VAL A 11 1.44 6.69 -15.56
C VAL A 11 0.90 5.28 -15.68
N TYR A 12 -0.41 5.11 -15.50
CA TYR A 12 -1.06 3.81 -15.63
C TYR A 12 -0.83 3.21 -17.03
N ARG A 13 -1.05 3.99 -18.08
CA ARG A 13 -0.86 3.52 -19.46
C ARG A 13 0.58 3.15 -19.76
N GLU A 14 1.54 3.93 -19.28
CA GLU A 14 2.96 3.64 -19.47
C GLU A 14 3.36 2.33 -18.77
N LEU A 15 2.92 2.13 -17.55
CA LEU A 15 3.22 0.92 -16.78
C LEU A 15 2.48 -0.30 -17.30
N MET A 16 1.32 -0.12 -17.92
CA MET A 16 0.55 -1.21 -18.51
C MET A 16 1.09 -1.68 -19.87
N ARG A 17 1.93 -0.89 -20.52
CA ARG A 17 2.45 -1.26 -21.83
C ARG A 17 3.12 -2.64 -21.88
N PRO A 18 4.09 -2.95 -20.99
CA PRO A 18 4.66 -4.30 -20.96
C PRO A 18 3.64 -5.37 -20.54
N VAL A 19 2.65 -5.04 -19.73
CA VAL A 19 1.58 -5.95 -19.33
C VAL A 19 0.71 -6.32 -20.52
N ILE A 20 0.37 -5.35 -21.36
CA ILE A 20 -0.41 -5.56 -22.60
C ILE A 20 0.37 -6.43 -23.57
N GLU A 21 1.67 -6.20 -23.72
CA GLU A 21 2.54 -7.03 -24.55
C GLU A 21 2.56 -8.47 -24.06
N LEU A 22 2.68 -8.67 -22.77
CA LEU A 22 2.66 -9.99 -22.15
C LEU A 22 1.31 -10.68 -22.36
N LEU A 23 0.21 -9.95 -22.25
CA LEU A 23 -1.13 -10.46 -22.52
C LEU A 23 -1.30 -10.86 -23.99
N GLY A 24 -0.73 -10.10 -24.91
CA GLY A 24 -0.69 -10.43 -26.33
C GLY A 24 0.06 -11.74 -26.60
N SER A 25 1.20 -11.92 -25.94
CA SER A 25 1.98 -13.16 -26.01
C SER A 25 1.19 -14.36 -25.48
N LEU A 26 0.48 -14.19 -24.39
CA LEU A 26 -0.37 -15.22 -23.79
C LEU A 26 -1.46 -15.69 -24.77
N ARG A 27 -2.04 -14.76 -25.54
CA ARG A 27 -3.08 -15.09 -26.53
C ARG A 27 -2.54 -15.73 -27.79
N ALA A 28 -1.32 -15.34 -28.21
CA ALA A 28 -0.72 -15.75 -29.46
C ALA A 28 -0.04 -17.12 -29.41
N LEU A 29 0.55 -17.50 -28.28
CA LEU A 29 1.44 -18.65 -28.18
C LEU A 29 0.78 -19.96 -27.72
N HIS A 30 -0.48 -19.94 -27.31
CA HIS A 30 -1.21 -21.10 -26.79
C HIS A 30 -0.34 -21.94 -25.83
N PRO A 31 0.23 -21.34 -24.77
CA PRO A 31 1.15 -22.04 -23.89
C PRO A 31 0.48 -23.18 -23.13
N GLU A 32 1.28 -24.11 -22.62
CA GLU A 32 0.80 -25.15 -21.73
C GLU A 32 0.16 -24.54 -20.48
N ALA A 33 -0.72 -25.29 -19.82
CA ALA A 33 -1.48 -24.80 -18.67
C ALA A 33 -0.60 -24.19 -17.56
N LYS A 34 0.58 -24.80 -17.31
CA LYS A 34 1.52 -24.29 -16.30
C LYS A 34 2.12 -22.94 -16.70
N GLU A 35 2.55 -22.81 -17.94
CA GLU A 35 3.09 -21.56 -18.47
C GLU A 35 2.02 -20.49 -18.52
N ARG A 36 0.80 -20.85 -18.90
CA ARG A 36 -0.35 -19.93 -18.91
C ARG A 36 -0.62 -19.38 -17.51
N ALA A 37 -0.63 -20.26 -16.50
CA ALA A 37 -0.86 -19.83 -15.12
C ALA A 37 0.21 -18.85 -14.64
N MET A 38 1.48 -19.09 -14.98
CA MET A 38 2.58 -18.18 -14.65
C MET A 38 2.44 -16.83 -15.34
N LEU A 39 2.07 -16.82 -16.63
CA LEU A 39 1.90 -15.61 -17.40
C LEU A 39 0.69 -14.79 -16.91
N GLU A 40 -0.41 -15.46 -16.58
CA GLU A 40 -1.60 -14.82 -16.02
C GLU A 40 -1.29 -14.17 -14.66
N GLU A 41 -0.49 -14.82 -13.83
CA GLU A 41 -0.05 -14.24 -12.57
C GLU A 41 0.82 -13.00 -12.79
N GLN A 42 1.74 -13.05 -13.76
CA GLN A 42 2.59 -11.89 -14.10
C GLN A 42 1.75 -10.72 -14.62
N VAL A 43 0.75 -10.97 -15.45
CA VAL A 43 -0.19 -9.94 -15.93
C VAL A 43 -0.92 -9.31 -14.75
N GLY A 44 -1.50 -10.12 -13.87
CA GLY A 44 -2.21 -9.63 -12.70
C GLY A 44 -1.33 -8.80 -11.76
N ARG A 45 -0.09 -9.24 -11.55
CA ARG A 45 0.88 -8.52 -10.73
C ARG A 45 1.24 -7.16 -11.36
N GLY A 46 1.46 -7.14 -12.67
CA GLY A 46 1.75 -5.92 -13.40
C GLY A 46 0.61 -4.91 -13.35
N GLU A 47 -0.64 -5.38 -13.48
CA GLU A 47 -1.83 -4.54 -13.34
C GLU A 47 -1.93 -3.94 -11.93
N ARG A 48 -1.76 -4.74 -10.91
CA ARG A 48 -1.84 -4.27 -9.52
C ARG A 48 -0.77 -3.22 -9.23
N GLN A 49 0.45 -3.45 -9.71
CA GLN A 49 1.53 -2.49 -9.54
C GLN A 49 1.26 -1.19 -10.30
N ALA A 50 0.81 -1.28 -11.55
CA ALA A 50 0.47 -0.12 -12.37
C ALA A 50 -0.63 0.72 -11.71
N THR A 51 -1.68 0.08 -11.20
CA THR A 51 -2.76 0.74 -10.48
C THR A 51 -2.23 1.42 -9.22
N GLY A 52 -1.42 0.72 -8.43
CA GLY A 52 -0.84 1.24 -7.20
C GLY A 52 0.01 2.49 -7.43
N VAL A 53 0.90 2.44 -8.42
CA VAL A 53 1.77 3.58 -8.75
C VAL A 53 0.95 4.75 -9.30
N ALA A 54 -0.03 4.47 -10.17
CA ALA A 54 -0.86 5.52 -10.77
C ALA A 54 -1.72 6.26 -9.75
N LYS A 55 -2.22 5.58 -8.72
CA LYS A 55 -3.02 6.24 -7.69
C LYS A 55 -2.17 6.76 -6.51
N ALA A 56 -0.89 6.38 -6.41
CA ALA A 56 -0.05 6.73 -5.26
C ALA A 56 0.01 8.24 -4.96
N PRO A 57 0.14 9.16 -5.92
CA PRO A 57 0.11 10.58 -5.62
C PRO A 57 -1.21 11.04 -4.99
N PHE A 58 -2.32 10.44 -5.38
CA PHE A 58 -3.65 10.75 -4.83
C PHE A 58 -3.84 10.13 -3.45
N VAL A 59 -3.29 8.94 -3.22
CA VAL A 59 -3.20 8.36 -1.88
C VAL A 59 -2.40 9.28 -0.96
N ALA A 60 -1.26 9.76 -1.43
CA ALA A 60 -0.43 10.69 -0.66
C ALA A 60 -1.18 11.98 -0.31
N ALA A 61 -1.96 12.52 -1.26
CA ALA A 61 -2.79 13.69 -1.00
C ALA A 61 -3.85 13.43 0.06
N PHE A 62 -4.50 12.28 0.02
CA PHE A 62 -5.47 11.86 1.02
C PHE A 62 -4.83 11.73 2.41
N VAL A 63 -3.68 11.06 2.49
CA VAL A 63 -2.91 10.90 3.74
C VAL A 63 -2.46 12.25 4.27
N ARG A 64 -2.01 13.14 3.40
CA ARG A 64 -1.60 14.49 3.77
C ARG A 64 -2.73 15.25 4.46
N ALA A 65 -3.94 15.13 3.94
CA ALA A 65 -5.13 15.76 4.55
C ALA A 65 -5.38 15.19 5.96
N LEU A 66 -5.24 13.90 6.15
CA LEU A 66 -5.38 13.27 7.48
C LEU A 66 -4.30 13.77 8.45
N LEU A 67 -3.05 13.80 8.00
CA LEU A 67 -1.94 14.26 8.82
C LEU A 67 -2.09 15.73 9.21
N ASP A 68 -2.52 16.57 8.29
CA ASP A 68 -2.76 18.00 8.54
C ASP A 68 -3.93 18.21 9.50
N ASN A 69 -4.83 17.25 9.59
CA ASN A 69 -5.93 17.25 10.55
C ASN A 69 -5.57 16.63 11.91
N GLY A 70 -4.29 16.36 12.15
CA GLY A 70 -3.80 15.83 13.42
C GLY A 70 -3.91 14.33 13.59
N GLU A 71 -4.23 13.59 12.55
CA GLU A 71 -4.34 12.13 12.63
C GLU A 71 -2.96 11.47 12.61
N LYS A 72 -2.87 10.33 13.27
CA LYS A 72 -1.69 9.49 13.28
C LYS A 72 -1.96 8.27 12.40
N VAL A 73 -1.24 8.18 11.28
CA VAL A 73 -1.63 7.34 10.16
C VAL A 73 -0.68 6.17 9.95
N LEU A 74 -1.25 4.96 9.83
CA LEU A 74 -0.59 3.80 9.25
C LEU A 74 -1.01 3.70 7.79
N LEU A 75 -0.05 3.80 6.88
CA LEU A 75 -0.28 3.68 5.45
C LEU A 75 0.24 2.34 4.97
N PHE A 76 -0.67 1.43 4.67
CA PHE A 76 -0.34 0.11 4.15
C PHE A 76 -0.11 0.16 2.65
N ALA A 77 0.98 -0.48 2.23
CA ALA A 77 1.37 -0.62 0.83
C ALA A 77 1.92 -2.01 0.57
N HIS A 78 2.04 -2.38 -0.69
CA HIS A 78 2.53 -3.69 -1.08
C HIS A 78 3.77 -3.61 -1.99
N HIS A 79 3.72 -2.79 -3.04
CA HIS A 79 4.82 -2.69 -4.00
C HIS A 79 5.84 -1.63 -3.59
N HIS A 80 7.12 -1.97 -3.69
CA HIS A 80 8.19 -1.02 -3.36
C HIS A 80 8.14 0.24 -4.23
N ALA A 81 7.77 0.11 -5.50
CA ALA A 81 7.61 1.26 -6.38
C ALA A 81 6.55 2.25 -5.86
N VAL A 82 5.47 1.75 -5.26
CA VAL A 82 4.43 2.57 -4.62
C VAL A 82 4.98 3.24 -3.37
N MET A 83 5.70 2.49 -2.54
CA MET A 83 6.33 3.02 -1.32
C MET A 83 7.32 4.13 -1.63
N ASP A 84 8.05 4.02 -2.76
CA ASP A 84 8.99 5.04 -3.21
C ASP A 84 8.27 6.34 -3.59
N VAL A 85 7.09 6.25 -4.18
CA VAL A 85 6.25 7.43 -4.45
C VAL A 85 5.83 8.09 -3.14
N TYR A 86 5.38 7.30 -2.17
CA TYR A 86 5.00 7.83 -0.84
C TYR A 86 6.18 8.51 -0.16
N LYS A 87 7.36 7.93 -0.25
CA LYS A 87 8.58 8.50 0.32
C LYS A 87 8.86 9.89 -0.25
N LYS A 88 8.71 10.04 -1.56
CA LYS A 88 8.90 11.31 -2.25
C LYS A 88 7.81 12.32 -1.89
N GLU A 89 6.55 11.91 -2.02
CA GLU A 89 5.39 12.81 -1.86
C GLU A 89 5.16 13.24 -0.40
N LEU A 90 5.54 12.40 0.55
CA LEU A 90 5.28 12.62 1.97
C LEU A 90 6.55 12.91 2.78
N ALA A 91 7.65 13.23 2.11
CA ALA A 91 8.95 13.44 2.74
C ALA A 91 8.92 14.52 3.85
N SER A 92 8.14 15.57 3.67
CA SER A 92 8.04 16.66 4.64
C SER A 92 7.41 16.24 5.98
N TYR A 93 6.69 15.12 6.00
CA TYR A 93 6.08 14.57 7.21
C TYR A 93 7.02 13.59 7.93
N ARG A 94 8.21 13.36 7.42
CA ARG A 94 9.25 12.49 7.99
C ARG A 94 8.72 11.10 8.35
N PRO A 95 8.15 10.36 7.37
CA PRO A 95 7.54 9.08 7.64
C PRO A 95 8.54 8.04 8.13
N ALA A 96 8.07 7.14 9.00
CA ALA A 96 8.76 5.91 9.31
C ALA A 96 8.42 4.86 8.26
N PHE A 97 9.35 3.97 7.95
CA PHE A 97 9.16 2.92 6.94
C PHE A 97 9.41 1.54 7.53
N ILE A 98 8.46 0.64 7.34
CA ILE A 98 8.57 -0.77 7.68
C ILE A 98 8.11 -1.55 6.45
N THR A 99 9.01 -1.70 5.49
CA THR A 99 8.69 -2.18 4.15
C THR A 99 9.27 -3.54 3.81
N GLY A 100 10.11 -4.08 4.69
CA GLY A 100 10.86 -5.30 4.45
C GLY A 100 12.27 -5.05 3.90
N ARG A 101 12.59 -3.80 3.55
CA ARG A 101 13.94 -3.40 3.10
C ARG A 101 14.84 -2.95 4.25
N GLU A 102 14.27 -2.72 5.42
CA GLU A 102 14.97 -2.22 6.59
C GLU A 102 15.66 -3.34 7.36
N THR A 103 16.79 -3.01 7.98
CA THR A 103 17.44 -3.88 8.96
C THR A 103 16.55 -3.98 10.20
N THR A 104 16.83 -4.97 11.07
CA THR A 104 16.11 -5.11 12.35
C THR A 104 16.19 -3.83 13.17
N GLN A 105 17.35 -3.20 13.23
CA GLN A 105 17.52 -1.96 13.98
C GLN A 105 16.74 -0.80 13.35
N GLN A 106 16.75 -0.66 12.04
CA GLN A 106 15.98 0.37 11.33
C GLN A 106 14.48 0.18 11.57
N LYS A 107 14.02 -1.07 11.59
CA LYS A 107 12.63 -1.41 11.88
C LYS A 107 12.24 -1.02 13.30
N ASP A 108 13.09 -1.35 14.27
CA ASP A 108 12.87 -0.99 15.67
C ASP A 108 12.85 0.52 15.87
N ASP A 109 13.76 1.23 15.21
CA ASP A 109 13.81 2.70 15.23
C ASP A 109 12.55 3.31 14.62
N ALA A 110 12.03 2.73 13.54
CA ALA A 110 10.79 3.18 12.91
C ALA A 110 9.60 3.04 13.86
N VAL A 111 9.48 1.88 14.52
CA VAL A 111 8.43 1.64 15.52
C VAL A 111 8.55 2.64 16.68
N THR A 112 9.76 2.84 17.20
CA THR A 112 10.03 3.77 18.29
C THR A 112 9.64 5.20 17.93
N ARG A 113 9.99 5.65 16.72
CA ARG A 113 9.63 6.99 16.25
C ARG A 113 8.12 7.17 16.14
N PHE A 114 7.43 6.18 15.62
CA PHE A 114 5.98 6.23 15.45
C PHE A 114 5.27 6.19 16.80
N MET A 115 5.67 5.29 17.69
CA MET A 115 5.07 5.17 19.01
C MET A 115 5.41 6.35 19.93
N GLY A 116 6.59 6.94 19.75
CA GLY A 116 7.08 8.05 20.55
C GLY A 116 6.72 9.45 20.05
N GLU A 117 5.81 9.55 19.10
CA GLU A 117 5.33 10.83 18.54
C GLU A 117 6.38 11.65 17.78
N LYS A 118 7.47 11.02 17.37
CA LYS A 118 8.47 11.66 16.50
C LYS A 118 7.98 11.78 15.07
N THR A 119 7.05 10.93 14.67
CA THR A 119 6.38 11.00 13.39
C THR A 119 4.93 10.54 13.53
N ASN A 120 4.04 11.13 12.74
CA ASN A 120 2.64 10.76 12.69
C ASN A 120 2.31 9.86 11.50
N LEU A 121 3.31 9.43 10.75
CA LEU A 121 3.11 8.59 9.58
C LEU A 121 4.08 7.41 9.59
N CYS A 122 3.52 6.22 9.44
CA CYS A 122 4.29 5.01 9.18
C CYS A 122 3.80 4.36 7.89
N VAL A 123 4.68 4.22 6.92
CA VAL A 123 4.42 3.46 5.70
C VAL A 123 4.87 2.03 5.96
N ILE A 124 3.94 1.09 5.86
CA ILE A 124 4.16 -0.27 6.27
C ILE A 124 3.70 -1.26 5.20
N SER A 125 4.48 -2.30 4.97
CA SER A 125 4.09 -3.41 4.12
C SER A 125 2.96 -4.20 4.78
N LEU A 126 1.98 -4.61 3.99
CA LEU A 126 0.90 -5.48 4.45
C LEU A 126 1.42 -6.74 5.18
N ARG A 127 2.55 -7.27 4.72
CA ARG A 127 3.16 -8.49 5.29
C ARG A 127 4.05 -8.21 6.50
N ALA A 128 4.62 -7.02 6.59
CA ALA A 128 5.53 -6.65 7.67
C ALA A 128 4.81 -6.25 8.97
N ALA A 129 3.51 -6.03 8.92
CA ALA A 129 2.72 -5.63 10.09
C ALA A 129 2.62 -6.71 11.16
N SER A 130 2.93 -7.94 10.82
CA SER A 130 2.83 -9.08 11.73
C SER A 130 3.80 -8.95 12.89
N GLY A 131 3.31 -9.07 14.13
CA GLY A 131 4.13 -9.04 15.33
C GLY A 131 4.54 -7.66 15.81
N LEU A 132 4.14 -6.59 15.14
CA LEU A 132 4.49 -5.23 15.54
C LEU A 132 3.44 -4.60 16.44
N ASN A 133 3.91 -3.76 17.35
CA ASN A 133 3.07 -3.00 18.25
C ASN A 133 3.02 -1.54 17.78
N LEU A 134 1.92 -1.15 17.13
CA LEU A 134 1.73 0.18 16.56
C LEU A 134 0.42 0.80 17.09
N GLN A 135 0.22 0.72 18.39
CA GLN A 135 -1.04 1.01 19.07
C GLN A 135 -1.49 2.47 19.02
N ARG A 136 -0.65 3.39 18.59
CA ARG A 136 -0.97 4.81 18.65
C ARG A 136 -1.64 5.34 17.39
N ALA A 137 -1.81 4.51 16.36
CA ALA A 137 -2.47 4.94 15.15
C ALA A 137 -3.94 5.29 15.40
N SER A 138 -4.39 6.40 14.82
CA SER A 138 -5.80 6.81 14.83
C SER A 138 -6.50 6.49 13.52
N CYS A 139 -5.74 6.41 12.43
CA CYS A 139 -6.23 6.08 11.10
C CYS A 139 -5.37 5.01 10.46
N VAL A 140 -6.01 4.11 9.72
CA VAL A 140 -5.34 3.13 8.88
C VAL A 140 -5.79 3.35 7.45
N VAL A 141 -4.84 3.48 6.54
CA VAL A 141 -5.11 3.71 5.12
C VAL A 141 -4.50 2.56 4.32
N PHE A 142 -5.31 1.90 3.52
CA PHE A 142 -4.87 0.89 2.57
C PHE A 142 -4.74 1.54 1.20
N GLY A 143 -3.52 1.95 0.85
CA GLY A 143 -3.22 2.58 -0.43
C GLY A 143 -3.15 1.59 -1.58
N GLU A 144 -2.87 0.34 -1.26
CA GLU A 144 -2.95 -0.79 -2.19
C GLU A 144 -3.75 -1.89 -1.54
N LEU A 145 -4.46 -2.66 -2.36
CA LEU A 145 -5.23 -3.81 -1.91
C LEU A 145 -4.49 -5.09 -2.29
N ASP A 146 -4.28 -5.97 -1.32
CA ASP A 146 -3.80 -7.32 -1.59
C ASP A 146 -5.01 -8.17 -2.02
N TRP A 147 -4.79 -9.11 -2.93
CA TRP A 147 -5.83 -10.02 -3.40
C TRP A 147 -6.14 -11.13 -2.39
N SER A 148 -5.38 -11.21 -1.29
CA SER A 148 -5.65 -12.15 -0.21
C SER A 148 -6.53 -11.50 0.86
N PRO A 149 -7.80 -11.89 0.99
CA PRO A 149 -8.67 -11.37 2.05
C PRO A 149 -8.10 -11.61 3.45
N ALA A 150 -7.37 -12.71 3.64
CA ALA A 150 -6.76 -13.04 4.92
C ALA A 150 -5.73 -11.99 5.35
N VAL A 151 -4.93 -11.47 4.41
CA VAL A 151 -3.93 -10.43 4.71
C VAL A 151 -4.61 -9.15 5.17
N HIS A 152 -5.70 -8.75 4.51
CA HIS A 152 -6.48 -7.57 4.89
C HIS A 152 -7.12 -7.74 6.26
N SER A 153 -7.72 -8.89 6.52
CA SER A 153 -8.33 -9.20 7.81
C SER A 153 -7.32 -9.15 8.93
N GLN A 154 -6.13 -9.71 8.72
CA GLN A 154 -5.06 -9.68 9.72
C GLN A 154 -4.60 -8.25 9.99
N ALA A 155 -4.43 -7.45 8.93
CA ALA A 155 -4.03 -6.06 9.07
C ALA A 155 -5.09 -5.25 9.81
N GLU A 156 -6.37 -5.44 9.51
CA GLU A 156 -7.48 -4.81 10.22
C GLU A 156 -7.53 -5.21 11.69
N ASP A 157 -7.42 -6.50 11.98
CA ASP A 157 -7.44 -7.01 13.34
C ASP A 157 -6.30 -6.41 14.17
N ARG A 158 -5.12 -6.29 13.59
CA ARG A 158 -3.99 -5.65 14.27
C ARG A 158 -4.24 -4.17 14.49
N ALA A 159 -4.77 -3.47 13.51
CA ALA A 159 -5.12 -2.07 13.65
C ALA A 159 -6.15 -1.86 14.76
N HIS A 160 -7.17 -2.71 14.85
CA HIS A 160 -8.17 -2.66 15.91
C HIS A 160 -7.56 -2.94 17.30
N ARG A 161 -6.65 -3.90 17.40
CA ARG A 161 -5.92 -4.17 18.65
C ARG A 161 -5.04 -2.99 19.03
N MET A 162 -4.41 -2.35 18.05
CA MET A 162 -3.54 -1.19 18.25
C MET A 162 -4.33 0.03 18.72
N GLY A 163 -5.52 0.21 18.16
CA GLY A 163 -6.39 1.34 18.47
C GLY A 163 -7.12 1.24 19.79
N GLN A 164 -7.12 0.07 20.38
CA GLN A 164 -7.64 -0.22 21.71
C GLN A 164 -9.02 0.33 22.05
N LYS A 165 -9.07 1.49 22.68
CA LYS A 165 -10.27 2.03 23.32
C LYS A 165 -11.13 2.87 22.41
N ASP A 166 -10.53 3.43 21.38
CA ASP A 166 -11.22 4.30 20.44
C ASP A 166 -11.36 3.63 19.10
N SER A 167 -12.43 3.94 18.39
CA SER A 167 -12.62 3.41 17.06
C SER A 167 -11.54 3.94 16.12
N ILE A 168 -10.79 3.04 15.50
CA ILE A 168 -9.87 3.38 14.43
C ILE A 168 -10.66 3.47 13.12
N LEU A 169 -10.40 4.53 12.36
CA LEU A 169 -10.93 4.66 11.01
C LEU A 169 -10.02 3.94 10.03
N CYS A 170 -10.57 2.99 9.29
CA CYS A 170 -9.87 2.28 8.23
C CYS A 170 -10.40 2.74 6.88
N TYR A 171 -9.50 3.18 6.02
CA TYR A 171 -9.83 3.64 4.67
C TYR A 171 -9.23 2.72 3.63
N TYR A 172 -10.06 2.24 2.72
CA TYR A 172 -9.63 1.48 1.54
C TYR A 172 -9.72 2.41 0.34
N LEU A 173 -8.57 2.80 -0.22
CA LEU A 173 -8.52 3.74 -1.33
C LEU A 173 -8.50 2.98 -2.66
N VAL A 174 -9.53 3.18 -3.46
CA VAL A 174 -9.70 2.50 -4.73
C VAL A 174 -9.71 3.51 -5.89
N ALA A 175 -9.10 3.11 -7.01
CA ALA A 175 -9.18 3.87 -8.24
C ALA A 175 -10.52 3.58 -8.95
N PRO A 176 -10.92 4.41 -9.93
CA PRO A 176 -12.17 4.17 -10.69
C PRO A 176 -12.24 2.79 -11.35
N GLN A 177 -11.09 2.14 -11.57
CA GLN A 177 -11.02 0.78 -12.10
C GLN A 177 -11.29 -0.31 -11.04
N GLY A 178 -11.54 0.05 -9.78
CA GLY A 178 -11.91 -0.87 -8.72
C GLY A 178 -10.74 -1.45 -7.90
N SER A 179 -9.55 -0.90 -8.01
CA SER A 179 -8.37 -1.39 -7.27
C SER A 179 -7.67 -0.30 -6.47
#